data_d55cf76e87b4ea9ae8ac0979824362d0
#
_entry.id   d55cf76e87b4ea9ae8ac0979824362d0
#
_cell.length_a   1.000
_cell.length_b   1.000
_cell.length_c   1.000
_cell.angle_alpha   90.00
_cell.angle_beta   90.00
_cell.angle_gamma   90.00
#
_symmetry.space_group_name_H-M   'P 1'
#
loop_
_entity.id
_entity.type
_entity.pdbx_description
1 polymer ?
#
loop_
_entity_poly.entity_id
_entity_poly.type
_entity_poly.pdbx_seq_one_letter_code
_entity_poly.pdbx_strand_id
1 'polypeptide(L)'
;MAEAAKANGAAGNGAAGNGAAGNGHDVSLLLIPQLSRTFALTIPKLPADLRSTVGVAYLLCRAADTIEDSQVSDPAQKIAQLDAFLRVVEDDSQAEEVSKSLMAALSGQVGPEELSLLHSLPHLFEALSRASIRQQAAVRTCLTKMASGMKAYVDRPYGLNDMAELDDYCYVVAGVVGEMLTELFCDHAAD
;
A
#
# COMPACT_ATOMS: atom_id res chain seq x y z
N MET A 1 -1.80 -15.01 74.78
CA MET A 1 -0.89 -13.97 74.28
C MET A 1 -1.15 -13.89 72.79
N ALA A 2 -2.02 -12.98 72.30
CA ALA A 2 -1.64 -11.67 71.79
C ALA A 2 -0.61 -11.82 70.68
N GLU A 3 -0.86 -11.44 69.47
CA GLU A 3 -1.08 -10.09 69.01
C GLU A 3 -1.53 -10.01 67.53
N ALA A 4 -2.39 -9.06 67.28
CA ALA A 4 -2.94 -8.66 66.00
C ALA A 4 -1.92 -7.94 65.12
N ALA A 5 -2.07 -8.01 63.81
CA ALA A 5 -1.68 -6.91 62.90
C ALA A 5 -2.41 -6.98 61.55
N LYS A 6 -3.32 -6.10 61.43
CA LYS A 6 -3.58 -5.10 60.39
C LYS A 6 -3.61 -5.56 58.93
N ALA A 7 -4.82 -5.40 58.41
CA ALA A 7 -5.18 -5.20 57.01
C ALA A 7 -4.44 -4.00 56.37
N ASN A 8 -4.04 -4.15 55.13
CA ASN A 8 -3.84 -3.01 54.23
C ASN A 8 -4.41 -3.37 52.87
N GLY A 9 -5.46 -2.70 52.50
CA GLY A 9 -6.05 -2.75 51.19
C GLY A 9 -5.16 -2.12 50.17
N ALA A 10 -5.01 -2.76 49.01
CA ALA A 10 -4.47 -2.15 47.80
C ALA A 10 -5.56 -2.16 46.73
N ALA A 11 -5.89 -0.98 46.29
CA ALA A 11 -6.87 -0.66 45.28
C ALA A 11 -6.58 -1.36 43.97
N GLY A 12 -7.63 -1.94 43.37
CA GLY A 12 -7.59 -2.47 42.03
C GLY A 12 -7.41 -1.36 41.01
N ASN A 13 -6.31 -1.42 40.25
CA ASN A 13 -6.15 -0.65 39.03
C ASN A 13 -6.82 -1.44 37.90
N GLY A 14 -8.00 -0.97 37.49
CA GLY A 14 -8.65 -1.40 36.27
C GLY A 14 -7.77 -1.06 35.08
N ALA A 15 -7.17 -2.05 34.45
CA ALA A 15 -6.56 -1.92 33.15
C ALA A 15 -7.69 -1.68 32.14
N ALA A 16 -7.87 -0.42 31.75
CA ALA A 16 -8.66 -0.06 30.57
C ALA A 16 -7.99 -0.71 29.35
N GLY A 17 -8.73 -1.62 28.73
CA GLY A 17 -8.35 -2.21 27.47
C GLY A 17 -8.26 -1.11 26.40
N ASN A 18 -7.04 -0.73 26.01
CA ASN A 18 -6.80 0.04 24.82
C ASN A 18 -7.09 -0.88 23.63
N GLY A 19 -8.28 -0.78 23.08
CA GLY A 19 -8.59 -1.23 21.73
C GLY A 19 -7.82 -0.33 20.77
N ALA A 20 -6.62 -0.74 20.39
CA ALA A 20 -5.87 -0.08 19.35
C ALA A 20 -6.56 -0.36 18.01
N ALA A 21 -7.41 0.59 17.57
CA ALA A 21 -7.72 0.76 16.18
C ALA A 21 -6.39 1.13 15.50
N GLY A 22 -5.75 0.16 14.84
CA GLY A 22 -4.49 0.35 14.15
C GLY A 22 -4.66 1.42 13.06
N ASN A 23 -4.09 2.59 13.31
CA ASN A 23 -4.06 3.67 12.33
C ASN A 23 -3.25 3.21 11.12
N GLY A 24 -3.71 3.47 9.88
CA GLY A 24 -3.00 3.12 8.64
C GLY A 24 -1.54 3.61 8.58
N HIS A 25 -1.17 4.60 9.40
CA HIS A 25 0.21 5.00 9.67
C HIS A 25 1.07 3.89 10.26
N ASP A 26 0.54 3.08 11.17
CA ASP A 26 1.29 1.99 11.80
C ASP A 26 1.52 0.85 10.81
N VAL A 27 0.55 0.58 9.94
CA VAL A 27 0.66 -0.47 8.91
C VAL A 27 1.77 -0.15 7.91
N SER A 28 1.88 1.10 7.43
CA SER A 28 2.92 1.47 6.47
C SER A 28 4.33 1.35 7.07
N LEU A 29 4.52 1.76 8.33
CA LEU A 29 5.80 1.65 9.02
C LEU A 29 6.22 0.19 9.26
N LEU A 30 5.27 -0.73 9.40
CA LEU A 30 5.54 -2.15 9.60
C LEU A 30 5.84 -2.89 8.29
N LEU A 31 5.17 -2.53 7.20
CA LEU A 31 5.28 -3.22 5.91
C LEU A 31 6.47 -2.76 5.07
N ILE A 32 6.79 -1.46 5.06
CA ILE A 32 7.88 -0.92 4.23
C ILE A 32 9.21 -1.64 4.47
N PRO A 33 9.68 -1.89 5.71
CA PRO A 33 10.93 -2.59 5.95
C PRO A 33 10.96 -4.03 5.44
N GLN A 34 9.82 -4.69 5.32
CA GLN A 34 9.70 -6.06 4.82
C GLN A 34 9.75 -6.10 3.29
N LEU A 35 9.27 -5.04 2.63
CA LEU A 35 9.15 -4.97 1.18
C LEU A 35 10.31 -4.21 0.50
N SER A 36 10.97 -3.28 1.21
CA SER A 36 12.09 -2.53 0.66
C SER A 36 13.03 -1.98 1.73
N ARG A 37 14.28 -2.41 1.66
CA ARG A 37 15.35 -1.88 2.53
C ARG A 37 15.64 -0.40 2.25
N THR A 38 15.63 0.01 0.98
CA THR A 38 15.94 1.37 0.56
C THR A 38 14.87 2.34 1.04
N PHE A 39 13.60 2.05 0.78
CA PHE A 39 12.49 2.93 1.18
C PHE A 39 12.25 2.95 2.69
N ALA A 40 12.59 1.88 3.40
CA ALA A 40 12.60 1.86 4.86
C ALA A 40 13.60 2.87 5.48
N LEU A 41 14.66 3.22 4.76
CA LEU A 41 15.65 4.21 5.21
C LEU A 41 15.32 5.64 4.77
N THR A 42 14.68 5.81 3.62
CA THR A 42 14.45 7.12 3.00
C THR A 42 13.12 7.75 3.39
N ILE A 43 12.01 7.01 3.35
CA ILE A 43 10.66 7.52 3.69
C ILE A 43 10.61 8.12 5.11
N PRO A 44 11.21 7.52 6.17
CA PRO A 44 11.21 8.10 7.52
C PRO A 44 11.92 9.45 7.65
N LYS A 45 12.71 9.86 6.65
CA LYS A 45 13.38 11.16 6.64
C LYS A 45 12.51 12.32 6.15
N LEU A 46 11.37 12.00 5.54
CA LEU A 46 10.42 13.00 5.07
C LEU A 46 9.70 13.69 6.25
N PRO A 47 9.23 14.92 6.08
CA PRO A 47 8.29 15.58 7.00
C PRO A 47 7.09 14.67 7.31
N ALA A 48 6.50 14.81 8.50
CA ALA A 48 5.55 13.82 9.02
C ALA A 48 4.30 13.62 8.12
N ASP A 49 3.73 14.69 7.60
CA ASP A 49 2.58 14.72 6.70
C ASP A 49 2.90 14.07 5.35
N LEU A 50 4.00 14.50 4.73
CA LEU A 50 4.49 13.95 3.46
C LEU A 50 4.90 12.48 3.60
N ARG A 51 5.55 12.11 4.70
CA ARG A 51 5.96 10.74 5.02
C ARG A 51 4.79 9.77 4.98
N SER A 52 3.68 10.17 5.59
CA SER A 52 2.46 9.37 5.63
C SER A 52 1.95 9.07 4.22
N THR A 53 1.72 10.12 3.44
CA THR A 53 1.17 9.98 2.10
C THR A 53 2.13 9.23 1.17
N VAL A 54 3.43 9.54 1.19
CA VAL A 54 4.44 8.83 0.39
C VAL A 54 4.57 7.37 0.79
N GLY A 55 4.49 7.07 2.10
CA GLY A 55 4.53 5.68 2.58
C GLY A 55 3.34 4.85 2.10
N VAL A 56 2.14 5.42 2.17
CA VAL A 56 0.91 4.78 1.66
C VAL A 56 0.98 4.63 0.13
N ALA A 57 1.37 5.68 -0.59
CA ALA A 57 1.50 5.65 -2.05
C ALA A 57 2.51 4.58 -2.50
N TYR A 58 3.67 4.50 -1.85
CA TYR A 58 4.66 3.44 -2.10
C TYR A 58 4.03 2.03 -1.97
N LEU A 59 3.30 1.77 -0.89
CA LEU A 59 2.70 0.45 -0.65
C LEU A 59 1.59 0.13 -1.66
N LEU A 60 0.79 1.12 -2.07
CA LEU A 60 -0.23 0.94 -3.09
C LEU A 60 0.38 0.67 -4.48
N CYS A 61 1.46 1.39 -4.86
CA CYS A 61 2.23 1.07 -6.07
C CYS A 61 2.82 -0.34 -5.98
N ARG A 62 3.41 -0.71 -4.85
CA ARG A 62 3.96 -2.05 -4.63
C ARG A 62 2.90 -3.15 -4.71
N ALA A 63 1.64 -2.87 -4.34
CA ALA A 63 0.55 -3.82 -4.51
C ALA A 63 0.23 -4.05 -6.00
N ALA A 64 0.25 -3.01 -6.84
CA ALA A 64 0.11 -3.15 -8.30
C ALA A 64 1.26 -3.96 -8.90
N ASP A 65 2.52 -3.67 -8.51
CA ASP A 65 3.71 -4.45 -8.91
C ASP A 65 3.56 -5.93 -8.50
N THR A 66 3.11 -6.19 -7.28
CA THR A 66 2.91 -7.57 -6.77
C THR A 66 1.93 -8.37 -7.65
N ILE A 67 0.89 -7.73 -8.16
CA ILE A 67 -0.07 -8.36 -9.06
C ILE A 67 0.61 -8.62 -10.42
N GLU A 68 1.30 -7.65 -10.97
CA GLU A 68 1.98 -7.74 -12.27
C GLU A 68 3.11 -8.76 -12.23
N ASP A 69 3.96 -8.77 -11.20
CA ASP A 69 5.11 -9.66 -11.01
C ASP A 69 4.70 -11.09 -10.57
N SER A 70 3.43 -11.34 -10.23
CA SER A 70 2.96 -12.62 -9.73
C SER A 70 3.27 -13.77 -10.72
N GLN A 71 3.42 -14.99 -10.19
CA GLN A 71 3.68 -16.19 -10.99
C GLN A 71 2.42 -16.72 -11.72
N VAL A 72 1.33 -15.96 -11.73
CA VAL A 72 0.13 -16.28 -12.50
C VAL A 72 0.47 -16.30 -13.99
N SER A 73 0.36 -17.46 -14.62
CA SER A 73 0.75 -17.67 -16.02
C SER A 73 -0.33 -17.28 -17.03
N ASP A 74 -1.59 -17.15 -16.60
CA ASP A 74 -2.71 -16.75 -17.46
C ASP A 74 -2.83 -15.22 -17.51
N PRO A 75 -2.55 -14.59 -18.67
CA PRO A 75 -2.67 -13.14 -18.83
C PRO A 75 -4.05 -12.61 -18.52
N ALA A 76 -5.11 -13.35 -18.86
CA ALA A 76 -6.49 -12.91 -18.61
C ALA A 76 -6.79 -12.83 -17.11
N GLN A 77 -6.28 -13.76 -16.32
CA GLN A 77 -6.40 -13.72 -14.85
C GLN A 77 -5.63 -12.54 -14.27
N LYS A 78 -4.41 -12.29 -14.73
CA LYS A 78 -3.59 -11.17 -14.28
C LYS A 78 -4.25 -9.82 -14.61
N ILE A 79 -4.79 -9.66 -15.81
CA ILE A 79 -5.56 -8.49 -16.21
C ILE A 79 -6.79 -8.31 -15.30
N ALA A 80 -7.54 -9.38 -15.03
CA ALA A 80 -8.71 -9.32 -14.15
C ALA A 80 -8.34 -8.90 -12.70
N GLN A 81 -7.16 -9.29 -12.22
CA GLN A 81 -6.65 -8.89 -10.90
C GLN A 81 -6.24 -7.41 -10.88
N LEU A 82 -5.58 -6.90 -11.93
CA LEU A 82 -5.29 -5.47 -12.09
C LEU A 82 -6.58 -4.65 -12.23
N ASP A 83 -7.60 -5.16 -12.94
CA ASP A 83 -8.92 -4.52 -13.02
C ASP A 83 -9.62 -4.50 -11.65
N ALA A 84 -9.47 -5.56 -10.85
CA ALA A 84 -9.98 -5.58 -9.49
C ALA A 84 -9.30 -4.51 -8.61
N PHE A 85 -7.98 -4.37 -8.71
CA PHE A 85 -7.24 -3.31 -8.01
C PHE A 85 -7.69 -1.91 -8.46
N LEU A 86 -7.87 -1.68 -9.78
CA LEU A 86 -8.35 -0.40 -10.31
C LEU A 86 -9.73 -0.02 -9.77
N ARG A 87 -10.64 -0.99 -9.59
CA ARG A 87 -11.95 -0.72 -8.96
C ARG A 87 -11.81 -0.14 -7.56
N VAL A 88 -10.85 -0.61 -6.77
CA VAL A 88 -10.59 -0.04 -5.44
C VAL A 88 -9.97 1.36 -5.54
N VAL A 89 -9.12 1.59 -6.54
CA VAL A 89 -8.56 2.94 -6.79
C VAL A 89 -9.67 3.94 -7.10
N GLU A 90 -10.76 3.52 -7.76
CA GLU A 90 -11.93 4.35 -8.04
C GLU A 90 -12.90 4.45 -6.87
N ASP A 91 -13.11 3.34 -6.15
CA ASP A 91 -14.09 3.22 -5.05
C ASP A 91 -13.52 2.39 -3.89
N ASP A 92 -13.09 3.08 -2.83
CA ASP A 92 -12.48 2.48 -1.63
C ASP A 92 -13.41 1.50 -0.90
N SER A 93 -14.73 1.61 -1.08
CA SER A 93 -15.69 0.72 -0.42
C SER A 93 -15.52 -0.75 -0.84
N GLN A 94 -14.88 -1.01 -1.97
CA GLN A 94 -14.60 -2.34 -2.49
C GLN A 94 -13.30 -2.96 -1.95
N ALA A 95 -12.51 -2.23 -1.16
CA ALA A 95 -11.16 -2.63 -0.75
C ALA A 95 -11.15 -3.97 0.01
N GLU A 96 -12.10 -4.21 0.89
CA GLU A 96 -12.18 -5.45 1.68
C GLU A 96 -12.49 -6.67 0.82
N GLU A 97 -13.43 -6.56 -0.12
CA GLU A 97 -13.80 -7.64 -1.04
C GLU A 97 -12.67 -7.96 -2.01
N VAL A 98 -12.07 -6.92 -2.60
CA VAL A 98 -10.98 -7.06 -3.56
C VAL A 98 -9.73 -7.61 -2.88
N SER A 99 -9.38 -7.14 -1.67
CA SER A 99 -8.26 -7.69 -0.89
C SER A 99 -8.42 -9.20 -0.69
N LYS A 100 -9.59 -9.68 -0.25
CA LYS A 100 -9.85 -11.12 -0.08
C LYS A 100 -9.73 -11.88 -1.39
N SER A 101 -10.26 -11.34 -2.48
CA SER A 101 -10.20 -11.94 -3.81
C SER A 101 -8.76 -12.06 -4.31
N LEU A 102 -7.97 -10.99 -4.19
CA LEU A 102 -6.55 -10.99 -4.59
C LEU A 102 -5.72 -11.94 -3.74
N MET A 103 -5.92 -11.98 -2.43
CA MET A 103 -5.24 -12.93 -1.55
C MET A 103 -5.52 -14.38 -1.92
N ALA A 104 -6.78 -14.70 -2.23
CA ALA A 104 -7.16 -16.05 -2.65
C ALA A 104 -6.55 -16.41 -4.01
N ALA A 105 -6.57 -15.50 -4.98
CA ALA A 105 -6.04 -15.70 -6.31
C ALA A 105 -4.51 -15.79 -6.35
N LEU A 106 -3.81 -15.04 -5.50
CA LEU A 106 -2.34 -14.95 -5.48
C LEU A 106 -1.70 -15.83 -4.41
N SER A 107 -2.47 -16.59 -3.65
CA SER A 107 -1.95 -17.55 -2.67
C SER A 107 -1.04 -18.58 -3.37
N GLY A 108 0.22 -18.69 -2.91
CA GLY A 108 1.23 -19.54 -3.53
C GLY A 108 1.85 -19.01 -4.83
N GLN A 109 1.42 -17.83 -5.29
CA GLN A 109 1.95 -17.17 -6.49
C GLN A 109 2.87 -15.99 -6.15
N VAL A 110 2.81 -15.51 -4.91
CA VAL A 110 3.62 -14.42 -4.36
C VAL A 110 4.13 -14.78 -2.97
N GLY A 111 5.08 -14.01 -2.43
CA GLY A 111 5.64 -14.22 -1.10
C GLY A 111 4.69 -13.86 0.05
N PRO A 112 5.00 -14.28 1.30
CA PRO A 112 4.17 -13.99 2.46
C PRO A 112 4.09 -12.49 2.80
N GLU A 113 5.15 -11.72 2.55
CA GLU A 113 5.18 -10.27 2.76
C GLU A 113 4.24 -9.55 1.77
N GLU A 114 4.20 -10.03 0.53
CA GLU A 114 3.33 -9.52 -0.53
C GLU A 114 1.87 -9.90 -0.27
N LEU A 115 1.58 -11.10 0.24
CA LEU A 115 0.24 -11.44 0.71
C LEU A 115 -0.20 -10.55 1.88
N SER A 116 0.70 -10.25 2.83
CA SER A 116 0.43 -9.33 3.93
C SER A 116 0.14 -7.91 3.44
N LEU A 117 0.83 -7.46 2.39
CA LEU A 117 0.55 -6.19 1.72
C LEU A 117 -0.85 -6.17 1.11
N LEU A 118 -1.24 -7.21 0.36
CA LEU A 118 -2.57 -7.32 -0.24
C LEU A 118 -3.69 -7.39 0.81
N HIS A 119 -3.43 -8.07 1.93
CA HIS A 119 -4.34 -8.07 3.09
C HIS A 119 -4.56 -6.68 3.67
N SER A 120 -3.55 -5.82 3.60
CA SER A 120 -3.58 -4.49 4.18
C SER A 120 -4.22 -3.42 3.28
N LEU A 121 -4.67 -3.76 2.06
CA LEU A 121 -5.28 -2.80 1.13
C LEU A 121 -6.40 -1.93 1.75
N PRO A 122 -7.36 -2.48 2.52
CA PRO A 122 -8.41 -1.66 3.14
C PRO A 122 -7.83 -0.57 4.05
N HIS A 123 -6.84 -0.91 4.86
CA HIS A 123 -6.19 0.04 5.77
C HIS A 123 -5.35 1.08 5.01
N LEU A 124 -4.75 0.71 3.88
CA LEU A 124 -3.97 1.64 3.04
C LEU A 124 -4.89 2.67 2.36
N PHE A 125 -6.04 2.25 1.83
CA PHE A 125 -7.02 3.18 1.25
C PHE A 125 -7.67 4.05 2.33
N GLU A 126 -7.97 3.50 3.51
CA GLU A 126 -8.41 4.29 4.66
C GLU A 126 -7.35 5.32 5.07
N ALA A 127 -6.06 4.96 5.06
CA ALA A 127 -5.00 5.92 5.33
C ALA A 127 -4.89 6.99 4.24
N LEU A 128 -5.02 6.62 2.96
CA LEU A 128 -5.04 7.56 1.83
C LEU A 128 -6.20 8.56 1.96
N SER A 129 -7.38 8.13 2.42
CA SER A 129 -8.54 9.01 2.57
C SER A 129 -8.34 10.14 3.59
N ARG A 130 -7.32 10.03 4.46
CA ARG A 130 -6.94 11.07 5.44
C ARG A 130 -5.99 12.13 4.87
N ALA A 131 -5.40 11.88 3.70
CA ALA A 131 -4.57 12.85 3.00
C ALA A 131 -5.40 13.99 2.41
N SER A 132 -4.76 15.10 1.99
CA SER A 132 -5.45 16.19 1.30
C SER A 132 -6.10 15.69 -0.01
N ILE A 133 -7.15 16.38 -0.46
CA ILE A 133 -7.83 16.04 -1.74
C ILE A 133 -6.83 16.03 -2.91
N ARG A 134 -5.87 16.95 -2.91
CA ARG A 134 -4.82 17.03 -3.93
C ARG A 134 -3.89 15.83 -3.88
N GLN A 135 -3.44 15.45 -2.69
CA GLN A 135 -2.59 14.28 -2.49
C GLN A 135 -3.31 12.99 -2.89
N GLN A 136 -4.58 12.83 -2.49
CA GLN A 136 -5.40 11.69 -2.91
C GLN A 136 -5.50 11.62 -4.43
N ALA A 137 -5.77 12.74 -5.11
CA ALA A 137 -5.87 12.80 -6.57
C ALA A 137 -4.55 12.41 -7.25
N ALA A 138 -3.41 12.93 -6.77
CA ALA A 138 -2.09 12.59 -7.29
C ALA A 138 -1.80 11.09 -7.18
N VAL A 139 -2.04 10.49 -6.01
CA VAL A 139 -1.84 9.05 -5.78
C VAL A 139 -2.77 8.21 -6.66
N ARG A 140 -4.06 8.50 -6.71
CA ARG A 140 -5.02 7.77 -7.54
C ARG A 140 -4.70 7.87 -9.04
N THR A 141 -4.30 9.05 -9.52
CA THR A 141 -3.87 9.25 -10.91
C THR A 141 -2.66 8.38 -11.23
N CYS A 142 -1.66 8.34 -10.35
CA CYS A 142 -0.50 7.47 -10.49
C CYS A 142 -0.90 6.00 -10.57
N LEU A 143 -1.69 5.51 -9.61
CA LEU A 143 -2.13 4.11 -9.56
C LEU A 143 -2.93 3.72 -10.79
N THR A 144 -3.80 4.61 -11.27
CA THR A 144 -4.60 4.38 -12.48
C THR A 144 -3.72 4.27 -13.72
N LYS A 145 -2.78 5.21 -13.92
CA LYS A 145 -1.84 5.17 -15.04
C LYS A 145 -0.96 3.91 -14.99
N MET A 146 -0.41 3.60 -13.81
CA MET A 146 0.48 2.48 -13.58
C MET A 146 -0.22 1.13 -13.86
N ALA A 147 -1.31 0.83 -13.16
CA ALA A 147 -2.01 -0.44 -13.31
C ALA A 147 -2.64 -0.62 -14.70
N SER A 148 -3.18 0.46 -15.30
CA SER A 148 -3.71 0.42 -16.67
C SER A 148 -2.60 0.20 -17.69
N GLY A 149 -1.44 0.82 -17.51
CA GLY A 149 -0.30 0.63 -18.38
C GLY A 149 0.28 -0.78 -18.26
N MET A 150 0.47 -1.32 -17.05
CA MET A 150 0.92 -2.68 -16.82
C MET A 150 0.08 -3.71 -17.59
N LYS A 151 -1.24 -3.54 -17.63
CA LYS A 151 -2.14 -4.42 -18.41
C LYS A 151 -1.77 -4.51 -19.88
N ALA A 152 -1.23 -3.44 -20.49
CA ALA A 152 -0.82 -3.44 -21.89
C ALA A 152 0.39 -4.35 -22.16
N TYR A 153 1.14 -4.70 -21.11
CA TYR A 153 2.36 -5.50 -21.21
C TYR A 153 2.22 -6.94 -20.66
N VAL A 154 1.12 -7.25 -19.98
CA VAL A 154 0.89 -8.58 -19.36
C VAL A 154 0.93 -9.72 -20.38
N ASP A 155 0.38 -9.53 -21.58
CA ASP A 155 0.34 -10.55 -22.65
C ASP A 155 1.45 -10.30 -23.69
N ARG A 156 2.70 -10.29 -23.25
CA ARG A 156 3.87 -10.06 -24.10
C ARG A 156 4.88 -11.20 -23.97
N PRO A 157 4.64 -12.38 -24.60
CA PRO A 157 5.45 -13.58 -24.38
C PRO A 157 6.91 -13.43 -24.87
N TYR A 158 7.19 -12.47 -25.74
CA TYR A 158 8.52 -12.24 -26.31
C TYR A 158 9.20 -10.97 -25.78
N GLY A 159 8.61 -10.31 -24.77
CA GLY A 159 9.14 -9.07 -24.20
C GLY A 159 8.83 -7.84 -25.05
N LEU A 160 9.70 -6.83 -24.93
CA LEU A 160 9.55 -5.55 -25.62
C LEU A 160 10.19 -5.61 -27.01
N ASN A 161 9.59 -4.97 -28.01
CA ASN A 161 10.03 -5.06 -29.39
C ASN A 161 11.20 -4.11 -29.71
N ASP A 162 11.23 -2.93 -29.08
CA ASP A 162 12.22 -1.88 -29.34
C ASP A 162 12.43 -0.97 -28.12
N MET A 163 13.32 0.01 -28.28
CA MET A 163 13.65 0.98 -27.22
C MET A 163 12.48 1.92 -26.90
N ALA A 164 11.60 2.22 -27.86
CA ALA A 164 10.45 3.09 -27.62
C ALA A 164 9.42 2.39 -26.71
N GLU A 165 9.19 1.10 -26.92
CA GLU A 165 8.36 0.30 -26.00
C GLU A 165 9.01 0.17 -24.61
N LEU A 166 10.32 0.06 -24.52
CA LEU A 166 11.03 0.05 -23.24
C LEU A 166 10.87 1.38 -22.50
N ASP A 167 11.03 2.49 -23.22
CA ASP A 167 10.84 3.82 -22.63
C ASP A 167 9.39 4.02 -22.14
N ASP A 168 8.40 3.56 -22.91
CA ASP A 168 6.99 3.61 -22.53
C ASP A 168 6.71 2.72 -21.31
N TYR A 169 7.21 1.50 -21.28
CA TYR A 169 7.09 0.63 -20.11
C TYR A 169 7.73 1.24 -18.87
N CYS A 170 8.96 1.76 -18.98
CA CYS A 170 9.63 2.43 -17.88
C CYS A 170 8.87 3.66 -17.39
N TYR A 171 8.24 4.42 -18.30
CA TYR A 171 7.39 5.53 -17.92
C TYR A 171 6.17 5.06 -17.10
N VAL A 172 5.51 4.02 -17.56
CA VAL A 172 4.31 3.48 -16.91
C VAL A 172 4.60 2.94 -15.51
N VAL A 173 5.70 2.17 -15.34
CA VAL A 173 6.00 1.52 -14.04
C VAL A 173 6.79 2.40 -13.08
N ALA A 174 7.47 3.43 -13.56
CA ALA A 174 8.34 4.27 -12.73
C ALA A 174 8.17 5.77 -12.97
N GLY A 175 8.05 6.22 -14.22
CA GLY A 175 7.91 7.64 -14.57
C GLY A 175 6.71 8.30 -13.92
N VAL A 176 5.55 7.63 -13.95
CA VAL A 176 4.31 8.11 -13.30
C VAL A 176 4.45 8.26 -11.78
N VAL A 177 5.29 7.44 -11.14
CA VAL A 177 5.62 7.57 -9.71
C VAL A 177 6.42 8.84 -9.46
N GLY A 178 7.36 9.18 -10.36
CA GLY A 178 8.10 10.44 -10.31
C GLY A 178 7.20 11.67 -10.45
N GLU A 179 6.21 11.62 -11.36
CA GLU A 179 5.19 12.68 -11.50
C GLU A 179 4.40 12.85 -10.19
N MET A 180 3.87 11.76 -9.65
CA MET A 180 3.13 11.78 -8.38
C MET A 180 3.97 12.36 -7.24
N LEU A 181 5.22 11.91 -7.07
CA LEU A 181 6.09 12.44 -6.04
C LEU A 181 6.32 13.94 -6.21
N THR A 182 6.50 14.42 -7.45
CA THR A 182 6.64 15.83 -7.74
C THR A 182 5.40 16.61 -7.30
N GLU A 183 4.20 16.13 -7.60
CA GLU A 183 2.95 16.76 -7.15
C GLU A 183 2.83 16.80 -5.62
N LEU A 184 3.17 15.68 -4.93
CA LEU A 184 3.14 15.61 -3.46
C LEU A 184 4.14 16.58 -2.82
N PHE A 185 5.36 16.68 -3.36
CA PHE A 185 6.36 17.63 -2.87
C PHE A 185 5.99 19.08 -3.14
N CYS A 186 5.39 19.38 -4.30
CA CYS A 186 4.91 20.73 -4.62
C CYS A 186 3.74 21.14 -3.71
N ASP A 187 2.80 20.23 -3.41
CA ASP A 187 1.69 20.49 -2.49
C ASP A 187 2.23 20.81 -1.08
N HIS A 188 3.17 20.02 -0.57
CA HIS A 188 3.81 20.25 0.71
C HIS A 188 4.62 21.56 0.77
N ALA A 189 5.25 21.97 -0.31
CA ALA A 189 6.06 23.20 -0.35
C ALA A 189 5.21 24.47 -0.52
N ALA A 190 3.93 24.34 -0.85
CA ALA A 190 2.99 25.47 -1.03
C ALA A 190 2.30 25.87 0.29
N ASP A 191 2.35 25.01 1.31
CA ASP A 191 1.84 25.26 2.67
C ASP A 191 2.89 25.95 3.55
#